data_7f6fe95dfcfb3cc61fa90f513f703562
#
_entry.id   7f6fe95dfcfb3cc61fa90f513f703562
#
_cell.length_a   1.000
_cell.length_b   1.000
_cell.length_c   1.000
_cell.angle_alpha   90.00
_cell.angle_beta   90.00
_cell.angle_gamma   90.00
#
_symmetry.space_group_name_H-M   'P 1'
#
loop_
_entity.id
_entity.type
_entity.pdbx_description
1 polymer ?
#
loop_
_entity_poly.entity_id
_entity_poly.type
_entity_poly.pdbx_seq_one_letter_code
_entity_poly.pdbx_strand_id
1 'polypeptide(L)'
;KISYINEIANLCEEVGADVHEITRAMGLDGRISPKFLHPGPGFGGSCFPKDMHALATIGHKNNSPLFTIEAAIKTNVSQKTRMLGKLKRLINDLNGKTVSVLGLAFKPQTDDVREAASKVVVSELVDSGVIVNAYDPIAIENFKNHFPDINYFGSWQGAVKDADACIILT
;
A
#
# COMPACT_ATOMS: atom_id res chain seq x y z
N LYS A 1 10.42 -5.03 -9.85
CA LYS A 1 10.46 -6.12 -8.88
C LYS A 1 9.34 -6.01 -7.85
N ILE A 2 9.09 -4.84 -7.24
CA ILE A 2 8.03 -4.67 -6.22
C ILE A 2 6.65 -5.01 -6.82
N SER A 3 6.28 -4.42 -7.96
CA SER A 3 5.00 -4.73 -8.61
C SER A 3 4.90 -6.22 -8.97
N TYR A 4 5.97 -6.79 -9.53
CA TYR A 4 6.02 -8.21 -9.88
C TYR A 4 5.77 -9.12 -8.66
N ILE A 5 6.47 -8.88 -7.54
CA ILE A 5 6.28 -9.74 -6.36
C ILE A 5 4.90 -9.54 -5.71
N ASN A 6 4.31 -8.36 -5.85
CA ASN A 6 2.93 -8.12 -5.42
C ASN A 6 1.93 -8.93 -6.27
N GLU A 7 2.11 -9.03 -7.59
CA GLU A 7 1.29 -9.91 -8.44
C GLU A 7 1.43 -11.37 -8.05
N ILE A 8 2.67 -11.83 -7.81
CA ILE A 8 2.91 -13.21 -7.34
C ILE A 8 2.27 -13.45 -5.98
N ALA A 9 2.40 -12.51 -5.03
CA ALA A 9 1.75 -12.62 -3.72
C ALA A 9 0.23 -12.73 -3.84
N ASN A 10 -0.36 -11.92 -4.74
CA ASN A 10 -1.78 -11.96 -5.00
C ASN A 10 -2.24 -13.33 -5.56
N LEU A 11 -1.45 -13.92 -6.47
CA LEU A 11 -1.73 -15.27 -6.97
C LEU A 11 -1.55 -16.32 -5.87
N CYS A 12 -0.51 -16.21 -5.05
CA CYS A 12 -0.29 -17.13 -3.93
C CYS A 12 -1.49 -17.19 -2.97
N GLU A 13 -2.09 -16.04 -2.67
CA GLU A 13 -3.30 -15.99 -1.84
C GLU A 13 -4.47 -16.77 -2.45
N GLU A 14 -4.66 -16.73 -3.77
CA GLU A 14 -5.77 -17.42 -4.44
C GLU A 14 -5.54 -18.95 -4.54
N VAL A 15 -4.27 -19.38 -4.63
CA VAL A 15 -3.95 -20.81 -4.80
C VAL A 15 -3.45 -21.48 -3.51
N GLY A 16 -3.38 -20.74 -2.39
CA GLY A 16 -2.91 -21.26 -1.11
C GLY A 16 -1.40 -21.51 -1.05
N ALA A 17 -0.59 -20.80 -1.85
CA ALA A 17 0.87 -20.89 -1.83
C ALA A 17 1.50 -19.85 -0.90
N ASP A 18 2.72 -20.12 -0.42
CA ASP A 18 3.49 -19.18 0.39
C ASP A 18 4.43 -18.33 -0.49
N VAL A 19 4.14 -17.03 -0.57
CA VAL A 19 4.98 -16.08 -1.33
C VAL A 19 6.39 -15.97 -0.75
N HIS A 20 6.59 -16.19 0.54
CA HIS A 20 7.92 -16.12 1.18
C HIS A 20 8.84 -17.24 0.68
N GLU A 21 8.30 -18.44 0.43
CA GLU A 21 9.04 -19.53 -0.19
C GLU A 21 9.49 -19.16 -1.61
N ILE A 22 8.60 -18.54 -2.39
CA ILE A 22 8.90 -18.08 -3.75
C ILE A 22 9.96 -16.98 -3.74
N THR A 23 9.81 -15.97 -2.87
CA THR A 23 10.79 -14.87 -2.78
C THR A 23 12.15 -15.36 -2.32
N ARG A 24 12.18 -16.32 -1.40
CA ARG A 24 13.43 -16.96 -0.95
C ARG A 24 14.11 -17.71 -2.11
N ALA A 25 13.38 -18.53 -2.83
CA ALA A 25 13.91 -19.28 -3.97
C ALA A 25 14.43 -18.37 -5.08
N MET A 26 13.66 -17.35 -5.46
CA MET A 26 14.07 -16.35 -6.45
C MET A 26 15.29 -15.56 -6.01
N GLY A 27 15.35 -15.20 -4.72
CA GLY A 27 16.44 -14.40 -4.15
C GLY A 27 17.79 -15.10 -4.11
N LEU A 28 17.82 -16.46 -4.20
CA LEU A 28 19.05 -17.26 -4.29
C LEU A 28 19.77 -17.06 -5.63
N ASP A 29 19.06 -16.70 -6.69
CA ASP A 29 19.67 -16.39 -7.97
C ASP A 29 20.33 -15.00 -7.90
N GLY A 30 21.66 -14.95 -8.00
CA GLY A 30 22.44 -13.71 -7.95
C GLY A 30 22.06 -12.68 -9.03
N ARG A 31 21.46 -13.11 -10.14
CA ARG A 31 20.95 -12.23 -11.20
C ARG A 31 19.69 -11.49 -10.77
N ILE A 32 18.91 -12.06 -9.84
CA ILE A 32 17.67 -11.49 -9.33
C ILE A 32 17.92 -10.71 -8.03
N SER A 33 18.65 -11.28 -7.08
CA SER A 33 18.88 -10.75 -5.72
C SER A 33 17.61 -10.68 -4.86
N PRO A 34 17.67 -10.90 -3.54
CA PRO A 34 16.53 -10.83 -2.64
C PRO A 34 16.00 -9.39 -2.43
N LYS A 35 16.78 -8.37 -2.80
CA LYS A 35 16.38 -6.96 -2.61
C LYS A 35 15.16 -6.61 -3.47
N PHE A 36 14.19 -5.94 -2.85
CA PHE A 36 12.92 -5.52 -3.47
C PHE A 36 12.00 -6.69 -3.91
N LEU A 37 12.12 -7.84 -3.24
CA LEU A 37 11.20 -8.98 -3.38
C LEU A 37 10.29 -9.14 -2.14
N HIS A 38 9.96 -8.07 -1.46
CA HIS A 38 9.03 -8.08 -0.34
C HIS A 38 7.67 -7.56 -0.83
N PRO A 39 6.60 -8.41 -0.80
CA PRO A 39 5.26 -7.95 -1.13
C PRO A 39 4.74 -7.00 -0.05
N GLY A 40 3.85 -6.09 -0.45
CA GLY A 40 3.26 -5.11 0.44
C GLY A 40 2.13 -4.33 -0.23
N PRO A 41 1.67 -3.21 0.38
CA PRO A 41 0.53 -2.45 -0.10
C PRO A 41 0.80 -1.59 -1.36
N GLY A 42 1.96 -1.74 -1.97
CA GLY A 42 2.44 -0.93 -3.09
C GLY A 42 3.49 0.09 -2.65
N PHE A 43 4.28 0.56 -3.61
CA PHE A 43 5.29 1.58 -3.34
C PHE A 43 4.72 3.00 -3.46
N GLY A 44 5.32 3.91 -2.69
CA GLY A 44 5.04 5.34 -2.69
C GLY A 44 6.33 6.15 -2.67
N GLY A 45 6.27 7.31 -2.02
CA GLY A 45 7.37 8.26 -1.95
C GLY A 45 7.48 9.14 -3.19
N SER A 46 8.50 10.00 -3.22
CA SER A 46 8.66 11.00 -4.26
C SER A 46 9.39 10.53 -5.51
N CYS A 47 10.20 9.46 -5.43
CA CYS A 47 11.09 9.06 -6.53
C CYS A 47 10.41 8.07 -7.47
N PHE A 48 10.09 6.86 -7.01
CA PHE A 48 9.60 5.80 -7.89
C PHE A 48 8.36 6.16 -8.69
N PRO A 49 7.27 6.69 -8.10
CA PRO A 49 6.08 7.02 -8.88
C PRO A 49 6.39 8.08 -9.96
N LYS A 50 7.03 9.18 -9.57
CA LYS A 50 7.37 10.29 -10.48
C LYS A 50 8.28 9.85 -11.62
N ASP A 51 9.37 9.13 -11.32
CA ASP A 51 10.37 8.76 -12.31
C ASP A 51 9.84 7.70 -13.28
N MET A 52 9.01 6.78 -12.81
CA MET A 52 8.35 5.79 -13.69
C MET A 52 7.35 6.45 -14.64
N HIS A 53 6.54 7.40 -14.17
CA HIS A 53 5.63 8.17 -15.03
C HIS A 53 6.38 9.04 -16.04
N ALA A 54 7.46 9.70 -15.62
CA ALA A 54 8.31 10.48 -16.52
C ALA A 54 8.91 9.59 -17.61
N LEU A 55 9.44 8.42 -17.24
CA LEU A 55 10.04 7.47 -18.19
C LEU A 55 9.00 6.91 -19.18
N ALA A 56 7.80 6.54 -18.72
CA ALA A 56 6.71 6.12 -19.60
C ALA A 56 6.33 7.23 -20.59
N THR A 57 6.23 8.47 -20.11
CA THR A 57 5.93 9.65 -20.96
C THR A 57 7.00 9.87 -22.03
N ILE A 58 8.28 9.73 -21.67
CA ILE A 58 9.39 9.85 -22.63
C ILE A 58 9.29 8.75 -23.70
N GLY A 59 8.99 7.51 -23.28
CA GLY A 59 8.79 6.40 -24.20
C GLY A 59 7.70 6.69 -25.24
N HIS A 60 6.54 7.13 -24.81
CA HIS A 60 5.44 7.49 -25.71
C HIS A 60 5.80 8.64 -26.66
N LYS A 61 6.43 9.70 -26.15
CA LYS A 61 6.86 10.85 -26.99
C LYS A 61 7.85 10.46 -28.09
N ASN A 62 8.59 9.37 -27.90
CA ASN A 62 9.57 8.88 -28.86
C ASN A 62 9.10 7.63 -29.65
N ASN A 63 7.80 7.35 -29.66
CA ASN A 63 7.21 6.16 -30.31
C ASN A 63 7.85 4.82 -29.88
N SER A 64 8.34 4.77 -28.64
CA SER A 64 8.94 3.59 -28.01
C SER A 64 8.30 3.32 -26.65
N PRO A 65 7.03 2.83 -26.61
CA PRO A 65 6.31 2.60 -25.36
C PRO A 65 7.02 1.56 -24.48
N LEU A 66 7.03 1.79 -23.18
CA LEU A 66 7.72 0.97 -22.19
C LEU A 66 6.72 0.09 -21.43
N PHE A 67 6.20 -0.93 -22.08
CA PHE A 67 5.13 -1.79 -21.58
C PHE A 67 5.40 -2.36 -20.18
N THR A 68 6.64 -2.76 -19.87
CA THR A 68 7.01 -3.28 -18.55
C THR A 68 6.88 -2.20 -17.46
N ILE A 69 7.25 -0.95 -17.76
CA ILE A 69 7.12 0.17 -16.83
C ILE A 69 5.65 0.51 -16.61
N GLU A 70 4.88 0.56 -17.68
CA GLU A 70 3.44 0.85 -17.64
C GLU A 70 2.67 -0.23 -16.87
N ALA A 71 3.01 -1.51 -17.11
CA ALA A 71 2.46 -2.63 -16.34
C ALA A 71 2.79 -2.49 -14.85
N ALA A 72 4.03 -2.15 -14.50
CA ALA A 72 4.44 -1.96 -13.11
C ALA A 72 3.70 -0.79 -12.43
N ILE A 73 3.45 0.31 -13.15
CA ILE A 73 2.63 1.43 -12.66
C ILE A 73 1.20 0.96 -12.40
N LYS A 74 0.58 0.30 -13.38
CA LYS A 74 -0.80 -0.21 -13.28
C LYS A 74 -0.97 -1.17 -12.10
N THR A 75 -0.04 -2.12 -11.95
CA THR A 75 -0.03 -3.07 -10.83
C THR A 75 0.08 -2.34 -9.50
N ASN A 76 0.95 -1.32 -9.39
CA ASN A 76 1.11 -0.56 -8.16
C ASN A 76 -0.16 0.21 -7.77
N VAL A 77 -0.88 0.76 -8.73
CA VAL A 77 -2.15 1.46 -8.49
C VAL A 77 -3.19 0.48 -7.93
N SER A 78 -3.39 -0.66 -8.58
CA SER A 78 -4.37 -1.66 -8.13
C SER A 78 -3.97 -2.30 -6.79
N GLN A 79 -2.68 -2.42 -6.49
CA GLN A 79 -2.21 -2.97 -5.23
C GLN A 79 -2.62 -2.11 -4.02
N LYS A 80 -2.61 -0.79 -4.15
CA LYS A 80 -2.98 0.14 -3.07
C LYS A 80 -4.43 -0.07 -2.60
N THR A 81 -5.33 -0.47 -3.49
CA THR A 81 -6.75 -0.69 -3.17
C THR A 81 -7.07 -2.12 -2.71
N ARG A 82 -6.14 -3.07 -2.85
CA ARG A 82 -6.38 -4.49 -2.56
C ARG A 82 -6.78 -4.74 -1.10
N MET A 83 -6.24 -3.96 -0.15
CA MET A 83 -6.56 -4.11 1.28
C MET A 83 -8.03 -3.86 1.56
N LEU A 84 -8.66 -2.95 0.84
CA LEU A 84 -10.10 -2.69 0.96
C LEU A 84 -10.94 -3.87 0.46
N GLY A 85 -10.52 -4.52 -0.63
CA GLY A 85 -11.16 -5.74 -1.10
C GLY A 85 -11.10 -6.86 -0.06
N LYS A 86 -9.98 -6.98 0.67
CA LYS A 86 -9.85 -7.92 1.79
C LYS A 86 -10.75 -7.54 2.95
N LEU A 87 -10.77 -6.28 3.33
CA LEU A 87 -11.62 -5.77 4.41
C LEU A 87 -13.10 -6.01 4.11
N LYS A 88 -13.57 -5.73 2.89
CA LYS A 88 -14.96 -5.95 2.46
C LYS A 88 -15.37 -7.44 2.47
N ARG A 89 -14.41 -8.36 2.35
CA ARG A 89 -14.68 -9.81 2.53
C ARG A 89 -14.83 -10.20 4.00
N LEU A 90 -14.20 -9.46 4.91
CA LEU A 90 -14.30 -9.70 6.35
C LEU A 90 -15.53 -9.03 6.97
N ILE A 91 -15.88 -7.84 6.49
CA ILE A 91 -17.00 -7.03 6.98
C ILE A 91 -17.85 -6.63 5.79
N ASN A 92 -19.06 -7.19 5.71
CA ASN A 92 -19.96 -6.99 4.55
C ASN A 92 -20.40 -5.53 4.36
N ASP A 93 -20.70 -4.83 5.46
CA ASP A 93 -21.08 -3.41 5.45
C ASP A 93 -20.07 -2.62 6.29
N LEU A 94 -19.40 -1.68 5.65
CA LEU A 94 -18.39 -0.81 6.28
C LEU A 94 -18.99 0.48 6.85
N ASN A 95 -20.19 0.86 6.45
CA ASN A 95 -20.81 2.11 6.89
C ASN A 95 -20.99 2.13 8.42
N GLY A 96 -20.51 3.17 9.07
CA GLY A 96 -20.54 3.32 10.52
C GLY A 96 -19.60 2.39 11.30
N LYS A 97 -18.81 1.56 10.63
CA LYS A 97 -17.78 0.72 11.27
C LYS A 97 -16.55 1.54 11.64
N THR A 98 -15.84 1.09 12.68
CA THR A 98 -14.57 1.66 13.09
C THR A 98 -13.42 0.80 12.57
N VAL A 99 -12.54 1.37 11.75
CA VAL A 99 -11.37 0.68 11.21
C VAL A 99 -10.10 1.41 11.61
N SER A 100 -9.17 0.66 12.21
CA SER A 100 -7.85 1.17 12.56
C SER A 100 -6.89 1.04 11.39
N VAL A 101 -6.13 2.09 11.12
CA VAL A 101 -5.07 2.12 10.10
C VAL A 101 -3.74 2.38 10.81
N LEU A 102 -2.86 1.38 10.78
CA LEU A 102 -1.53 1.44 11.37
C LEU A 102 -0.47 1.58 10.28
N GLY A 103 0.35 2.63 10.41
CA GLY A 103 1.34 3.00 9.41
C GLY A 103 0.75 3.92 8.34
N LEU A 104 1.18 5.19 8.36
CA LEU A 104 0.69 6.25 7.48
C LEU A 104 1.73 6.69 6.45
N ALA A 105 3.02 6.52 6.77
CA ALA A 105 4.12 6.81 5.86
C ALA A 105 4.20 5.80 4.71
N PHE A 106 4.89 6.17 3.61
CA PHE A 106 5.06 5.28 2.46
C PHE A 106 6.04 4.12 2.70
N LYS A 107 6.84 4.20 3.75
CA LYS A 107 7.79 3.16 4.24
C LYS A 107 8.12 3.39 5.72
N PRO A 108 8.74 2.40 6.42
CA PRO A 108 9.18 2.59 7.79
C PRO A 108 10.22 3.72 7.95
N GLN A 109 10.28 4.28 9.18
CA GLN A 109 11.30 5.25 9.60
C GLN A 109 11.33 6.56 8.80
N THR A 110 10.18 7.06 8.38
CA THR A 110 10.02 8.38 7.74
C THR A 110 8.67 8.98 8.08
N ASP A 111 8.57 10.29 7.98
CA ASP A 111 7.33 11.06 8.07
C ASP A 111 6.70 11.35 6.69
N ASP A 112 7.35 10.89 5.60
CA ASP A 112 6.93 11.15 4.22
C ASP A 112 5.70 10.33 3.85
N VAL A 113 4.60 11.02 3.58
CA VAL A 113 3.30 10.43 3.19
C VAL A 113 2.99 10.60 1.70
N ARG A 114 3.96 11.08 0.90
CA ARG A 114 3.75 11.27 -0.54
C ARG A 114 3.53 9.93 -1.23
N GLU A 115 2.48 9.84 -2.04
CA GLU A 115 2.11 8.61 -2.76
C GLU A 115 1.97 7.35 -1.88
N ALA A 116 1.78 7.53 -0.54
CA ALA A 116 1.60 6.41 0.38
C ALA A 116 0.30 5.65 0.09
N ALA A 117 0.33 4.32 0.25
CA ALA A 117 -0.87 3.49 0.13
C ALA A 117 -1.94 3.85 1.16
N SER A 118 -1.52 4.31 2.34
CA SER A 118 -2.41 4.78 3.40
C SER A 118 -3.36 5.90 2.96
N LYS A 119 -2.90 6.81 2.09
CA LYS A 119 -3.77 7.89 1.58
C LYS A 119 -4.90 7.35 0.73
N VAL A 120 -4.63 6.36 -0.12
CA VAL A 120 -5.65 5.72 -0.95
C VAL A 120 -6.63 4.94 -0.08
N VAL A 121 -6.10 4.14 0.85
CA VAL A 121 -6.92 3.32 1.76
C VAL A 121 -7.81 4.20 2.64
N VAL A 122 -7.26 5.24 3.27
CA VAL A 122 -8.03 6.13 4.16
C VAL A 122 -9.09 6.90 3.38
N SER A 123 -8.76 7.42 2.18
CA SER A 123 -9.76 8.10 1.35
C SER A 123 -10.96 7.21 1.07
N GLU A 124 -10.74 5.97 0.61
CA GLU A 124 -11.84 5.06 0.30
C GLU A 124 -12.61 4.59 1.55
N LEU A 125 -11.95 4.47 2.71
CA LEU A 125 -12.63 4.18 3.98
C LEU A 125 -13.57 5.31 4.38
N VAL A 126 -13.09 6.56 4.33
CA VAL A 126 -13.89 7.75 4.63
C VAL A 126 -15.08 7.87 3.66
N ASP A 127 -14.84 7.69 2.36
CA ASP A 127 -15.89 7.71 1.33
C ASP A 127 -16.93 6.59 1.51
N SER A 128 -16.54 5.50 2.19
CA SER A 128 -17.44 4.38 2.55
C SER A 128 -18.17 4.58 3.89
N GLY A 129 -18.04 5.75 4.54
CA GLY A 129 -18.69 6.06 5.81
C GLY A 129 -18.05 5.38 7.04
N VAL A 130 -16.77 4.99 6.93
CA VAL A 130 -16.01 4.36 8.01
C VAL A 130 -15.46 5.41 8.97
N ILE A 131 -15.53 5.14 10.27
CA ILE A 131 -14.81 5.88 11.30
C ILE A 131 -13.37 5.38 11.33
N VAL A 132 -12.43 6.24 10.90
CA VAL A 132 -11.01 5.85 10.80
C VAL A 132 -10.26 6.25 12.07
N ASN A 133 -9.61 5.25 12.70
CA ASN A 133 -8.66 5.44 13.79
C ASN A 133 -7.23 5.24 13.25
N ALA A 134 -6.43 6.28 13.20
CA ALA A 134 -5.10 6.25 12.58
C ALA A 134 -3.97 6.34 13.61
N TYR A 135 -2.91 5.57 13.37
CA TYR A 135 -1.67 5.68 14.14
C TYR A 135 -0.45 5.48 13.25
N ASP A 136 0.55 6.31 13.50
CA ASP A 136 1.92 6.18 12.99
C ASP A 136 2.86 6.84 14.01
N PRO A 137 4.03 6.26 14.32
CA PRO A 137 4.93 6.85 15.32
C PRO A 137 5.54 8.19 14.88
N ILE A 138 5.57 8.52 13.57
CA ILE A 138 6.31 9.66 13.03
C ILE A 138 5.46 10.53 12.09
N ALA A 139 4.58 9.92 11.27
CA ALA A 139 3.95 10.57 10.12
C ALA A 139 2.61 11.25 10.40
N ILE A 140 2.08 11.22 11.63
CA ILE A 140 0.75 11.74 11.97
C ILE A 140 0.60 13.20 11.53
N GLU A 141 1.55 14.07 11.87
CA GLU A 141 1.41 15.50 11.59
C GLU A 141 1.36 15.80 10.08
N ASN A 142 2.16 15.10 9.27
CA ASN A 142 2.10 15.25 7.82
C ASN A 142 0.82 14.66 7.23
N PHE A 143 0.31 13.58 7.81
CA PHE A 143 -0.92 12.93 7.33
C PHE A 143 -2.18 13.75 7.64
N LYS A 144 -2.24 14.44 8.79
CA LYS A 144 -3.32 15.37 9.19
C LYS A 144 -3.59 16.45 8.16
N ASN A 145 -2.57 16.90 7.43
CA ASN A 145 -2.73 17.91 6.38
C ASN A 145 -3.63 17.41 5.22
N HIS A 146 -3.81 16.10 5.08
CA HIS A 146 -4.64 15.49 4.04
C HIS A 146 -5.98 14.98 4.57
N PHE A 147 -6.03 14.54 5.83
CA PHE A 147 -7.21 13.96 6.46
C PHE A 147 -7.41 14.54 7.87
N PRO A 148 -7.82 15.83 7.98
CA PRO A 148 -7.96 16.48 9.30
C PRO A 148 -9.09 15.91 10.16
N ASP A 149 -10.09 15.28 9.54
CA ASP A 149 -11.35 14.90 10.19
C ASP A 149 -11.39 13.43 10.67
N ILE A 150 -10.29 12.68 10.59
CA ILE A 150 -10.20 11.32 11.13
C ILE A 150 -9.61 11.33 12.55
N ASN A 151 -9.77 10.24 13.29
CA ASN A 151 -9.23 10.10 14.64
C ASN A 151 -7.75 9.74 14.63
N TYR A 152 -6.93 10.46 15.37
CA TYR A 152 -5.50 10.17 15.53
C TYR A 152 -5.18 9.79 16.97
N PHE A 153 -4.36 8.77 17.14
CA PHE A 153 -4.00 8.21 18.43
C PHE A 153 -2.48 8.31 18.69
N GLY A 154 -2.11 8.52 19.94
CA GLY A 154 -0.69 8.55 20.35
C GLY A 154 -0.06 7.17 20.52
N SER A 155 -0.83 6.08 20.38
CA SER A 155 -0.35 4.70 20.46
C SER A 155 -1.20 3.78 19.60
N TRP A 156 -0.57 2.70 19.08
CA TRP A 156 -1.31 1.71 18.29
C TRP A 156 -2.37 1.00 19.13
N GLN A 157 -2.12 0.75 20.43
CA GLN A 157 -3.08 0.14 21.35
C GLN A 157 -4.36 0.99 21.47
N GLY A 158 -4.19 2.31 21.55
CA GLY A 158 -5.32 3.23 21.57
C GLY A 158 -6.10 3.22 20.26
N ALA A 159 -5.40 3.18 19.13
CA ALA A 159 -6.03 3.15 17.81
C ALA A 159 -6.87 1.89 17.58
N VAL A 160 -6.40 0.72 18.00
CA VAL A 160 -7.11 -0.57 17.78
C VAL A 160 -8.18 -0.87 18.83
N LYS A 161 -8.22 -0.12 19.91
CA LYS A 161 -9.22 -0.34 20.95
C LYS A 161 -10.61 -0.08 20.38
N ASP A 162 -11.51 -1.04 20.61
CA ASP A 162 -12.92 -0.98 20.18
C ASP A 162 -13.11 -0.83 18.64
N ALA A 163 -12.08 -1.16 17.84
CA ALA A 163 -12.19 -1.18 16.39
C ALA A 163 -12.77 -2.50 15.87
N ASP A 164 -13.62 -2.44 14.84
CA ASP A 164 -14.18 -3.62 14.17
C ASP A 164 -13.12 -4.36 13.34
N ALA A 165 -12.11 -3.63 12.83
CA ALA A 165 -10.98 -4.20 12.08
C ALA A 165 -9.73 -3.32 12.17
N CYS A 166 -8.59 -3.92 11.79
CA CYS A 166 -7.31 -3.23 11.70
C CYS A 166 -6.61 -3.53 10.36
N ILE A 167 -6.10 -2.48 9.71
CA ILE A 167 -5.26 -2.57 8.52
C ILE A 167 -3.85 -2.10 8.90
N ILE A 168 -2.85 -2.92 8.60
CA ILE A 168 -1.43 -2.58 8.80
C ILE A 168 -0.81 -2.32 7.41
N LEU A 169 -0.26 -1.13 7.21
CA LEU A 169 0.27 -0.69 5.91
C LEU A 169 1.78 -0.47 5.91
N THR A 170 2.35 -0.13 7.07
CA THR A 170 3.80 0.14 7.20
C THR A 170 4.32 -0.33 8.54
#